data_ccbc40d64db3502a970881e1acd32247
#
_entry.id   ccbc40d64db3502a970881e1acd32247
#
_cell.length_a   1.000
_cell.length_b   1.000
_cell.length_c   1.000
_cell.angle_alpha   90.00
_cell.angle_beta   90.00
_cell.angle_gamma   90.00
#
_symmetry.space_group_name_H-M   'P 1'
#
loop_
_entity.id
_entity.type
_entity.pdbx_description
1 polymer ?
#
loop_
_entity_poly.entity_id
_entity_poly.type
_entity_poly.pdbx_seq_one_letter_code
_entity_poly.pdbx_strand_id
1 'polypeptide(L)' 'MNQPLAYVHPGAKIAKNVVVEPYTTISNNVFIGEGSWIGSNVTIMEGARIGKNCNIFPGSVISAIPQDL' A
#
# COMPACT_ATOMS: atom_id res chain seq x y z
N MET A 1 -7.71 1.66 7.16
CA MET A 1 -7.65 0.91 8.42
C MET A 1 -6.77 -0.31 8.29
N ASN A 2 -5.80 -0.45 9.16
CA ASN A 2 -4.87 -1.56 9.11
C ASN A 2 -5.47 -2.82 9.69
N GLN A 3 -5.13 -3.94 9.08
CA GLN A 3 -5.45 -5.24 9.63
C GLN A 3 -4.31 -5.69 10.54
N PRO A 4 -4.61 -6.39 11.66
CA PRO A 4 -3.53 -6.92 12.50
C PRO A 4 -2.59 -7.86 11.73
N LEU A 5 -3.09 -8.50 10.69
CA LEU A 5 -2.29 -9.45 9.90
C LEU A 5 -1.54 -8.78 8.75
N ALA A 6 -1.71 -7.48 8.57
CA ALA A 6 -0.94 -6.74 7.57
C ALA A 6 0.25 -6.09 8.25
N TYR A 7 1.36 -5.99 7.55
CA TYR A 7 2.51 -5.27 8.07
C TYR A 7 2.59 -3.89 7.43
N VAL A 8 2.58 -2.86 8.25
CA VAL A 8 2.71 -1.48 7.78
C VAL A 8 3.91 -0.88 8.50
N HIS A 9 4.92 -0.49 7.74
CA HIS A 9 6.11 0.11 8.31
C HIS A 9 5.73 1.44 8.99
N PRO A 10 6.33 1.75 10.16
CA PRO A 10 6.00 3.01 10.85
C PRO A 10 6.24 4.26 10.02
N GLY A 11 7.13 4.20 9.05
CA GLY A 11 7.40 5.33 8.18
C GLY A 11 6.45 5.48 7.01
N ALA A 12 5.47 4.59 6.87
CA ALA A 12 4.47 4.72 5.83
C ALA A 12 3.40 5.71 6.27
N LYS A 13 2.88 6.48 5.29
CA LYS A 13 1.82 7.44 5.57
C LYS A 13 0.56 6.99 4.86
N ILE A 14 -0.43 6.66 5.66
CA ILE A 14 -1.70 6.14 5.16
C ILE A 14 -2.79 7.13 5.51
N ALA A 15 -3.44 7.68 4.49
CA ALA A 15 -4.50 8.66 4.69
C ALA A 15 -5.72 7.98 5.29
N LYS A 16 -6.72 8.77 5.65
CA LYS A 16 -7.92 8.23 6.25
C LYS A 16 -8.73 7.43 5.24
N ASN A 17 -9.56 6.54 5.75
CA ASN A 17 -10.46 5.73 4.94
C ASN A 17 -9.74 4.80 3.97
N VAL A 18 -8.48 4.48 4.26
CA VAL A 18 -7.75 3.48 3.51
C VAL A 18 -7.98 2.13 4.16
N VAL A 19 -8.29 1.14 3.35
CA VAL A 19 -8.47 -0.23 3.82
C VAL A 19 -7.29 -1.06 3.36
N VAL A 20 -6.64 -1.75 4.30
CA VAL A 20 -5.52 -2.63 4.00
C VAL A 20 -5.92 -4.03 4.42
N GLU A 21 -5.99 -4.94 3.46
CA GLU A 21 -6.41 -6.31 3.72
C GLU A 21 -5.26 -7.13 4.33
N PRO A 22 -5.57 -8.30 4.89
CA PRO A 22 -4.54 -9.12 5.55
C PRO A 22 -3.41 -9.55 4.62
N TYR A 23 -2.24 -9.79 5.22
CA TYR A 23 -1.06 -10.33 4.54
C TYR A 23 -0.45 -9.38 3.51
N THR A 24 -0.79 -8.11 3.61
CA THR A 24 -0.19 -7.07 2.78
C THR A 24 1.01 -6.48 3.51
N THR A 25 2.06 -6.17 2.77
CA THR A 25 3.27 -5.58 3.32
C THR A 25 3.44 -4.18 2.74
N ILE A 26 3.53 -3.18 3.61
CA ILE A 26 3.73 -1.79 3.19
C ILE A 26 5.05 -1.32 3.77
N SER A 27 5.97 -0.97 2.90
CA SER A 27 7.33 -0.63 3.28
C SER A 27 7.44 0.81 3.75
N ASN A 28 8.67 1.20 4.08
CA ASN A 28 8.97 2.55 4.54
C ASN A 28 8.70 3.56 3.43
N ASN A 29 8.38 4.79 3.82
CA ASN A 29 8.26 5.91 2.90
C ASN A 29 7.22 5.68 1.81
N VAL A 30 6.16 4.94 2.12
CA VAL A 30 5.03 4.74 1.22
C VAL A 30 3.96 5.74 1.58
N PHE A 31 3.29 6.30 0.57
CA PHE A 31 2.15 7.17 0.78
C PHE A 31 0.93 6.58 0.08
N ILE A 32 -0.17 6.45 0.81
CA ILE A 32 -1.42 5.94 0.25
C ILE A 32 -2.50 6.99 0.46
N GLY A 33 -3.10 7.43 -0.64
CA GLY A 33 -4.10 8.48 -0.60
C GLY A 33 -5.44 8.01 -0.07
N GLU A 34 -6.24 8.97 0.32
CA GLU A 34 -7.51 8.76 0.99
C GLU A 34 -8.45 7.87 0.17
N GLY A 35 -9.14 6.97 0.86
CA GLY A 35 -10.18 6.15 0.26
C GLY A 35 -9.69 4.98 -0.56
N SER A 36 -8.38 4.74 -0.61
CA SER A 36 -7.84 3.64 -1.39
C SER A 36 -8.07 2.30 -0.71
N TRP A 37 -8.18 1.26 -1.51
CA TRP A 37 -8.35 -0.11 -1.02
C TRP A 37 -7.16 -0.94 -1.47
N ILE A 38 -6.51 -1.57 -0.51
CA ILE A 38 -5.34 -2.40 -0.77
C ILE A 38 -5.73 -3.85 -0.51
N GLY A 39 -5.73 -4.66 -1.54
CA GLY A 39 -6.11 -6.05 -1.42
C GLY A 39 -5.13 -6.85 -0.59
N SER A 40 -5.47 -8.12 -0.36
CA SER A 40 -4.61 -9.00 0.43
C SER A 40 -3.40 -9.44 -0.40
N ASN A 41 -2.33 -9.83 0.31
CA ASN A 41 -1.11 -10.33 -0.32
C ASN A 41 -0.51 -9.33 -1.32
N VAL A 42 -0.65 -8.04 -1.04
CA VAL A 42 -0.06 -6.99 -1.86
C VAL A 42 1.27 -6.59 -1.23
N THR A 43 2.27 -6.36 -2.06
CA THR A 43 3.56 -5.86 -1.59
C THR A 43 3.75 -4.45 -2.14
N ILE A 44 3.86 -3.48 -1.24
CA ILE A 44 4.10 -2.09 -1.64
C ILE A 44 5.50 -1.72 -1.23
N MET A 45 6.35 -1.48 -2.21
CA MET A 45 7.76 -1.30 -1.98
C MET A 45 8.07 0.13 -1.58
N GLU A 46 9.24 0.31 -0.99
CA GLU A 46 9.65 1.58 -0.43
C GLU A 46 9.56 2.70 -1.45
N GLY A 47 9.02 3.83 -1.02
CA GLY A 47 8.91 5.02 -1.84
C GLY A 47 7.68 5.10 -2.73
N ALA A 48 6.84 4.07 -2.74
CA ALA A 48 5.66 4.06 -3.62
C ALA A 48 4.67 5.16 -3.22
N ARG A 49 3.99 5.70 -4.22
CA ARG A 49 2.97 6.72 -4.00
C ARG A 49 1.67 6.27 -4.64
N ILE A 50 0.65 6.10 -3.84
CA ILE A 50 -0.66 5.65 -4.30
C ILE A 50 -1.64 6.79 -4.13
N GLY A 51 -2.36 7.13 -5.19
CA GLY A 51 -3.29 8.24 -5.18
C GLY A 51 -4.57 7.93 -4.40
N LYS A 52 -5.52 8.85 -4.47
CA LYS A 52 -6.80 8.69 -3.79
C LYS A 52 -7.67 7.69 -4.53
N ASN A 53 -8.47 6.97 -3.77
CA ASN A 53 -9.52 6.09 -4.30
C ASN A 53 -8.99 5.05 -5.29
N CYS A 54 -7.76 4.62 -5.09
CA CYS A 54 -7.17 3.57 -5.91
C CYS A 54 -7.56 2.19 -5.38
N ASN A 55 -7.70 1.24 -6.28
CA ASN A 55 -7.93 -0.15 -5.90
C ASN A 55 -6.72 -0.97 -6.32
N ILE A 56 -6.04 -1.53 -5.34
CA ILE A 56 -4.87 -2.37 -5.61
C ILE A 56 -5.31 -3.83 -5.42
N PHE A 57 -5.33 -4.57 -6.50
CA PHE A 57 -5.87 -5.92 -6.47
C PHE A 57 -4.94 -6.88 -5.73
N PRO A 58 -5.50 -7.96 -5.17
CA PRO A 58 -4.70 -8.94 -4.43
C PRO A 58 -3.56 -9.50 -5.27
N GLY A 59 -2.43 -9.71 -4.62
CA GLY A 59 -1.26 -10.28 -5.26
C GLY A 59 -0.42 -9.29 -6.04
N SER A 60 -0.78 -8.02 -6.04
CA SER A 60 -0.04 -7.00 -6.80
C SER A 60 1.26 -6.63 -6.10
N VAL A 61 2.23 -6.19 -6.88
CA VAL A 61 3.47 -5.62 -6.38
C VAL A 61 3.59 -4.20 -6.92
N ILE A 62 3.68 -3.23 -6.01
CA ILE A 62 3.74 -1.82 -6.38
C ILE A 62 5.14 -1.31 -6.06
N SER A 63 5.78 -0.72 -7.05
CA SER A 63 7.12 -0.18 -6.91
C SER A 63 7.14 1.31 -7.22
N ALA A 64 8.00 2.03 -6.50
CA ALA A 64 8.18 3.46 -6.76
C ALA A 64 9.07 3.70 -7.96
N ILE A 65 9.90 2.75 -8.29
CA ILE A 65 10.88 2.91 -9.35
C ILE A 65 10.26 2.44 -10.66
N PRO A 66 10.10 3.34 -11.63
CA PRO A 66 9.54 2.91 -12.92
C PRO A 66 10.41 1.85 -13.57
N GLN A 67 9.77 0.95 -14.27
CA GLN A 67 10.49 -0.03 -15.05
C GLN A 67 11.06 0.70 -16.25
N ASP A 68 12.35 0.82 -16.29
CA ASP A 68 13.03 1.52 -17.35
C ASP A 68 13.57 0.49 -18.34
N LEU A 69 12.84 0.32 -19.37
CA LEU A 69 13.16 -0.74 -20.33
C LEU A 69 13.93 -0.22 -21.54
#